data_f8e797dfd7ee9ba4d438555caccc6f14
#
_entry.id   f8e797dfd7ee9ba4d438555caccc6f14
#
_cell.length_a   1.000
_cell.length_b   1.000
_cell.length_c   1.000
_cell.angle_alpha   90.00
_cell.angle_beta   90.00
_cell.angle_gamma   90.00
#
_symmetry.space_group_name_H-M   'P 1'
#
loop_
_entity.id
_entity.type
_entity.pdbx_description
1 polymer ?
#
loop_
_entity_poly.entity_id
_entity_poly.type
_entity_poly.pdbx_seq_one_letter_code
_entity_poly.pdbx_strand_id
1 'polypeptide(L)'
;MHRIAVFASGKGTNFEAIAAACSRGEIDAQVALLVCDKPQAEVVAKAARLGIECFAFSAKEYSSKEEYEQRIVELLDSRGVELVCLAGYMRIVGSVLLGAYGGRIINIHPSLLPAFAGARAIEQAIEYGVKVFGITIHWVDNTLDGGKIIAQQAFNYEGSDPEQVHRIGQQIEHKMYVETIKKILK
;
A
#
# COMPACT_ATOMS: atom_id res chain seq x y z
N MET A 1 -3.27 8.18 -19.94
CA MET A 1 -2.34 7.87 -18.83
C MET A 1 -3.06 8.16 -17.52
N HIS A 2 -3.31 7.14 -16.73
CA HIS A 2 -4.00 7.23 -15.44
C HIS A 2 -3.16 7.95 -14.37
N ARG A 3 -3.81 8.42 -13.33
CA ARG A 3 -3.16 9.08 -12.20
C ARG A 3 -3.43 8.30 -10.92
N ILE A 4 -2.37 7.85 -10.26
CA ILE A 4 -2.47 7.06 -9.04
C ILE A 4 -1.78 7.77 -7.87
N ALA A 5 -2.22 7.48 -6.66
CA ALA A 5 -1.51 7.87 -5.45
C ALA A 5 -1.01 6.62 -4.71
N VAL A 6 0.15 6.74 -4.07
CA VAL A 6 0.71 5.69 -3.23
C VAL A 6 0.77 6.19 -1.79
N PHE A 7 0.32 5.39 -0.84
CA PHE A 7 0.37 5.69 0.59
C PHE A 7 1.37 4.76 1.26
N ALA A 8 2.30 5.32 2.03
CA ALA A 8 3.35 4.55 2.71
C ALA A 8 3.76 5.22 4.02
N SER A 9 4.23 4.42 4.98
CA SER A 9 4.67 4.89 6.31
C SER A 9 6.12 4.56 6.65
N GLY A 10 6.89 3.95 5.74
CA GLY A 10 8.21 3.40 6.04
C GLY A 10 9.23 3.52 4.91
N LYS A 11 9.88 2.40 4.60
CA LYS A 11 10.97 2.35 3.59
C LYS A 11 10.50 2.66 2.16
N GLY A 12 9.25 2.34 1.81
CA GLY A 12 8.68 2.64 0.50
C GLY A 12 9.23 1.79 -0.64
N THR A 13 9.53 0.53 -0.41
CA THR A 13 10.04 -0.36 -1.47
C THR A 13 8.99 -0.66 -2.54
N ASN A 14 7.74 -0.88 -2.14
CA ASN A 14 6.61 -1.01 -3.06
C ASN A 14 6.35 0.31 -3.83
N PHE A 15 6.47 1.47 -3.16
CA PHE A 15 6.39 2.77 -3.82
C PHE A 15 7.43 2.90 -4.94
N GLU A 16 8.70 2.55 -4.67
CA GLU A 16 9.76 2.58 -5.68
C GLU A 16 9.46 1.63 -6.85
N ALA A 17 8.99 0.41 -6.55
CA ALA A 17 8.65 -0.57 -7.58
C ALA A 17 7.52 -0.06 -8.50
N ILE A 18 6.46 0.52 -7.92
CA ILE A 18 5.34 1.11 -8.67
C ILE A 18 5.82 2.30 -9.50
N ALA A 19 6.56 3.25 -8.91
CA ALA A 19 7.06 4.44 -9.60
C ALA A 19 7.98 4.07 -10.77
N ALA A 20 8.86 3.09 -10.57
CA ALA A 20 9.74 2.59 -11.61
C ALA A 20 8.97 1.92 -12.77
N ALA A 21 7.93 1.13 -12.46
CA ALA A 21 7.08 0.49 -13.47
C ALA A 21 6.29 1.52 -14.29
N CYS A 22 5.78 2.58 -13.64
CA CYS A 22 5.16 3.71 -14.34
C CYS A 22 6.17 4.42 -15.26
N SER A 23 7.37 4.72 -14.76
CA SER A 23 8.43 5.39 -15.53
C SER A 23 8.88 4.57 -16.76
N ARG A 24 8.88 3.23 -16.68
CA ARG A 24 9.21 2.35 -17.80
C ARG A 24 8.03 2.10 -18.75
N GLY A 25 6.84 2.64 -18.46
CA GLY A 25 5.63 2.41 -19.26
C GLY A 25 5.04 0.99 -19.09
N GLU A 26 5.43 0.25 -18.08
CA GLU A 26 4.83 -1.05 -17.76
C GLU A 26 3.40 -0.90 -17.24
N ILE A 27 3.13 0.19 -16.52
CA ILE A 27 1.81 0.65 -16.10
C ILE A 27 1.52 1.95 -16.85
N ASP A 28 0.39 2.05 -17.57
CA ASP A 28 -0.04 3.30 -18.20
C ASP A 28 -0.60 4.28 -17.16
N ALA A 29 0.25 4.66 -16.21
CA ALA A 29 -0.10 5.56 -15.14
C ALA A 29 1.09 6.42 -14.71
N GLN A 30 0.77 7.52 -14.01
CA GLN A 30 1.71 8.37 -13.31
C GLN A 30 1.41 8.33 -11.81
N VAL A 31 2.44 8.19 -10.97
CA VAL A 31 2.31 8.43 -9.54
C VAL A 31 2.22 9.94 -9.32
N ALA A 32 1.00 10.43 -9.12
CA ALA A 32 0.72 11.86 -8.98
C ALA A 32 0.98 12.39 -7.56
N LEU A 33 0.91 11.51 -6.55
CA LEU A 33 1.11 11.88 -5.15
C LEU A 33 1.59 10.69 -4.32
N LEU A 34 2.61 10.91 -3.48
CA LEU A 34 2.88 10.09 -2.31
C LEU A 34 2.20 10.71 -1.08
N VAL A 35 1.50 9.90 -0.30
CA VAL A 35 0.98 10.30 1.02
C VAL A 35 1.73 9.52 2.09
N CYS A 36 2.32 10.22 3.07
CA CYS A 36 3.10 9.62 4.14
C CYS A 36 2.75 10.23 5.49
N ASP A 37 2.33 9.39 6.46
CA ASP A 37 1.97 9.83 7.81
C ASP A 37 3.16 9.95 8.77
N LYS A 38 4.38 9.83 8.23
CA LYS A 38 5.65 9.94 8.98
C LYS A 38 6.64 10.79 8.18
N PRO A 39 6.73 12.11 8.44
CA PRO A 39 7.58 13.01 7.66
C PRO A 39 9.06 12.61 7.57
N GLN A 40 9.56 11.84 8.53
CA GLN A 40 10.95 11.38 8.59
C GLN A 40 11.16 9.99 7.94
N ALA A 41 10.12 9.38 7.35
CA ALA A 41 10.25 8.07 6.72
C ALA A 41 11.12 8.14 5.45
N GLU A 42 11.86 7.08 5.18
CA GLU A 42 12.76 6.99 4.02
C GLU A 42 12.04 7.22 2.68
N VAL A 43 10.76 6.83 2.60
CA VAL A 43 9.95 7.00 1.39
C VAL A 43 9.81 8.46 0.97
N VAL A 44 9.85 9.41 1.91
CA VAL A 44 9.76 10.86 1.62
C VAL A 44 10.99 11.31 0.81
N ALA A 45 12.18 10.91 1.23
CA ALA A 45 13.42 11.21 0.48
C ALA A 45 13.43 10.52 -0.90
N LYS A 46 12.83 9.32 -1.00
CA LYS A 46 12.70 8.61 -2.28
C LYS A 46 11.78 9.35 -3.25
N ALA A 47 10.64 9.85 -2.78
CA ALA A 47 9.74 10.65 -3.59
C ALA A 47 10.43 11.93 -4.13
N ALA A 48 11.17 12.63 -3.28
CA ALA A 48 11.94 13.81 -3.67
C ALA A 48 12.97 13.49 -4.78
N ARG A 49 13.70 12.38 -4.66
CA ARG A 49 14.67 11.94 -5.69
C ARG A 49 14.00 11.59 -7.02
N LEU A 50 12.79 11.07 -6.98
CA LEU A 50 12.01 10.69 -8.17
C LEU A 50 11.21 11.86 -8.76
N GLY A 51 11.26 13.05 -8.14
CA GLY A 51 10.45 14.21 -8.55
C GLY A 51 8.95 13.98 -8.38
N ILE A 52 8.54 13.07 -7.48
CA ILE A 52 7.14 12.79 -7.17
C ILE A 52 6.72 13.67 -5.98
N GLU A 53 5.60 14.35 -6.14
CA GLU A 53 5.03 15.17 -5.07
C GLU A 53 4.70 14.31 -3.86
N CYS A 54 5.02 14.83 -2.66
CA CYS A 54 4.79 14.15 -1.41
C CYS A 54 3.99 15.02 -0.43
N PHE A 55 2.89 14.50 0.07
CA PHE A 55 2.20 15.03 1.23
C PHE A 55 2.63 14.21 2.46
N ALA A 56 3.65 14.72 3.16
CA ALA A 56 4.13 14.15 4.41
C ALA A 56 3.50 14.93 5.58
N PHE A 57 2.86 14.22 6.51
CA PHE A 57 2.16 14.82 7.64
C PHE A 57 2.36 14.02 8.93
N SER A 58 2.18 14.68 10.07
CA SER A 58 2.03 14.03 11.35
C SER A 58 0.58 14.14 11.82
N ALA A 59 -0.06 13.01 12.13
CA ALA A 59 -1.44 13.03 12.60
C ALA A 59 -1.63 13.81 13.91
N LYS A 60 -0.55 14.04 14.66
CA LYS A 60 -0.57 14.86 15.88
C LYS A 60 -0.76 16.36 15.61
N GLU A 61 -0.57 16.80 14.39
CA GLU A 61 -0.74 18.19 13.95
C GLU A 61 -2.19 18.52 13.57
N TYR A 62 -3.07 17.51 13.57
CA TYR A 62 -4.49 17.64 13.24
C TYR A 62 -5.36 17.37 14.47
N SER A 63 -6.50 18.03 14.53
CA SER A 63 -7.44 17.90 15.64
C SER A 63 -8.21 16.58 15.60
N SER A 64 -8.36 15.98 14.42
CA SER A 64 -9.04 14.70 14.21
C SER A 64 -8.51 13.94 13.01
N LYS A 65 -8.93 12.66 12.91
CA LYS A 65 -8.66 11.83 11.74
C LYS A 65 -9.37 12.35 10.49
N GLU A 66 -10.59 12.78 10.65
CA GLU A 66 -11.42 13.34 9.59
C GLU A 66 -10.76 14.57 8.95
N GLU A 67 -10.11 15.40 9.76
CA GLU A 67 -9.44 16.61 9.28
C GLU A 67 -8.26 16.28 8.34
N TYR A 68 -7.35 15.38 8.74
CA TYR A 68 -6.25 15.03 7.83
C TYR A 68 -6.72 14.19 6.63
N GLU A 69 -7.75 13.37 6.78
CA GLU A 69 -8.32 12.63 5.65
C GLU A 69 -9.01 13.58 4.66
N GLN A 70 -9.71 14.61 5.14
CA GLN A 70 -10.28 15.64 4.28
C GLN A 70 -9.18 16.34 3.47
N ARG A 71 -8.07 16.68 4.12
CA ARG A 71 -6.93 17.27 3.42
C ARG A 71 -6.33 16.32 2.36
N ILE A 72 -6.25 15.04 2.66
CA ILE A 72 -5.80 14.03 1.70
C ILE A 72 -6.76 13.98 0.50
N VAL A 73 -8.07 13.91 0.73
CA VAL A 73 -9.09 13.88 -0.35
C VAL A 73 -8.95 15.10 -1.28
N GLU A 74 -8.84 16.31 -0.74
CA GLU A 74 -8.62 17.52 -1.53
C GLU A 74 -7.38 17.43 -2.42
N LEU A 75 -6.29 16.88 -1.89
CA LEU A 75 -5.05 16.70 -2.63
C LEU A 75 -5.20 15.65 -3.73
N LEU A 76 -5.87 14.55 -3.47
CA LEU A 76 -6.14 13.50 -4.45
C LEU A 76 -7.02 14.03 -5.59
N ASP A 77 -8.10 14.73 -5.25
CA ASP A 77 -9.05 15.29 -6.21
C ASP A 77 -8.40 16.36 -7.11
N SER A 78 -7.64 17.28 -6.51
CA SER A 78 -6.93 18.34 -7.27
C SER A 78 -5.89 17.79 -8.23
N ARG A 79 -5.44 16.56 -8.05
CA ARG A 79 -4.49 15.87 -8.93
C ARG A 79 -5.15 14.84 -9.85
N GLY A 80 -6.48 14.73 -9.78
CA GLY A 80 -7.24 13.78 -10.59
C GLY A 80 -6.86 12.33 -10.35
N VAL A 81 -6.61 11.95 -9.08
CA VAL A 81 -6.23 10.58 -8.74
C VAL A 81 -7.42 9.64 -8.94
N GLU A 82 -7.19 8.55 -9.65
CA GLU A 82 -8.18 7.54 -10.00
C GLU A 82 -8.10 6.29 -9.09
N LEU A 83 -6.89 5.94 -8.63
CA LEU A 83 -6.64 4.77 -7.78
C LEU A 83 -5.67 5.13 -6.66
N VAL A 84 -5.97 4.70 -5.45
CA VAL A 84 -5.11 4.79 -4.27
C VAL A 84 -4.51 3.42 -3.96
N CYS A 85 -3.20 3.35 -3.85
CA CYS A 85 -2.43 2.14 -3.57
C CYS A 85 -1.80 2.23 -2.18
N LEU A 86 -2.32 1.49 -1.20
CA LEU A 86 -1.71 1.40 0.13
C LEU A 86 -0.53 0.45 0.08
N ALA A 87 0.67 0.95 0.33
CA ALA A 87 1.94 0.24 0.23
C ALA A 87 2.71 0.29 1.55
N GLY A 88 2.20 -0.35 2.57
CA GLY A 88 2.72 -0.27 3.94
C GLY A 88 2.31 1.02 4.64
N TYR A 89 1.10 1.49 4.41
CA TYR A 89 0.49 2.60 5.15
C TYR A 89 -0.05 2.08 6.48
N MET A 90 0.43 2.64 7.60
CA MET A 90 0.18 2.09 8.93
C MET A 90 -1.09 2.65 9.60
N ARG A 91 -1.87 3.46 8.89
CA ARG A 91 -3.14 3.98 9.40
C ARG A 91 -4.31 3.27 8.76
N ILE A 92 -5.33 3.00 9.57
CA ILE A 92 -6.62 2.52 9.07
C ILE A 92 -7.29 3.65 8.30
N VAL A 93 -7.70 3.39 7.08
CA VAL A 93 -8.48 4.31 6.25
C VAL A 93 -9.84 4.55 6.91
N GLY A 94 -10.21 5.81 7.08
CA GLY A 94 -11.45 6.19 7.76
C GLY A 94 -12.59 6.52 6.79
N SER A 95 -13.70 6.95 7.39
CA SER A 95 -14.96 7.18 6.68
C SER A 95 -14.87 8.28 5.61
N VAL A 96 -14.06 9.31 5.83
CA VAL A 96 -13.91 10.41 4.88
C VAL A 96 -13.24 9.93 3.60
N LEU A 97 -12.10 9.25 3.74
CA LEU A 97 -11.36 8.73 2.59
C LEU A 97 -12.12 7.58 1.90
N LEU A 98 -12.76 6.68 2.66
CA LEU A 98 -13.62 5.64 2.10
C LEU A 98 -14.86 6.21 1.40
N GLY A 99 -15.45 7.28 1.92
CA GLY A 99 -16.59 7.96 1.30
C GLY A 99 -16.23 8.55 -0.06
N ALA A 100 -15.06 9.14 -0.20
CA ALA A 100 -14.60 9.76 -1.43
C ALA A 100 -14.01 8.75 -2.44
N TYR A 101 -13.27 7.75 -1.96
CA TYR A 101 -12.49 6.83 -2.78
C TYR A 101 -12.90 5.35 -2.62
N GLY A 102 -14.04 5.06 -2.03
CA GLY A 102 -14.56 3.69 -1.91
C GLY A 102 -14.61 2.97 -3.27
N GLY A 103 -14.12 1.71 -3.32
CA GLY A 103 -13.97 0.95 -4.56
C GLY A 103 -12.78 1.37 -5.44
N ARG A 104 -11.97 2.35 -4.99
CA ARG A 104 -10.76 2.85 -5.67
C ARG A 104 -9.52 2.85 -4.77
N ILE A 105 -9.55 2.09 -3.68
CA ILE A 105 -8.43 1.91 -2.77
C ILE A 105 -8.07 0.43 -2.72
N ILE A 106 -6.82 0.11 -2.97
CA ILE A 106 -6.27 -1.25 -2.84
C ILE A 106 -5.17 -1.27 -1.78
N ASN A 107 -5.04 -2.41 -1.10
CA ASN A 107 -3.99 -2.64 -0.11
C ASN A 107 -3.23 -3.92 -0.44
N ILE A 108 -1.94 -3.95 -0.09
CA ILE A 108 -1.12 -5.15 -0.11
C ILE A 108 -0.85 -5.58 1.33
N HIS A 109 -1.11 -6.87 1.64
CA HIS A 109 -0.99 -7.43 2.97
C HIS A 109 -0.12 -8.70 2.95
N PRO A 110 0.85 -8.85 3.89
CA PRO A 110 1.83 -9.93 3.86
C PRO A 110 1.30 -11.23 4.51
N SER A 111 0.12 -11.67 4.10
CA SER A 111 -0.45 -12.98 4.45
C SER A 111 -1.39 -13.49 3.36
N LEU A 112 -1.79 -14.76 3.46
CA LEU A 112 -2.90 -15.33 2.69
C LEU A 112 -4.22 -15.03 3.42
N LEU A 113 -4.77 -13.85 3.22
CA LEU A 113 -6.06 -13.48 3.81
C LEU A 113 -7.15 -14.52 3.49
N PRO A 114 -8.05 -14.84 4.42
CA PRO A 114 -8.33 -14.13 5.67
C PRO A 114 -7.43 -14.52 6.86
N ALA A 115 -6.41 -15.36 6.67
CA ALA A 115 -5.49 -15.70 7.73
C ALA A 115 -4.57 -14.51 8.08
N PHE A 116 -4.31 -14.32 9.37
CA PHE A 116 -3.37 -13.33 9.89
C PHE A 116 -3.64 -11.89 9.42
N ALA A 117 -4.90 -11.47 9.47
CA ALA A 117 -5.30 -10.08 9.27
C ALA A 117 -4.70 -9.17 10.35
N GLY A 118 -4.51 -7.89 10.02
CA GLY A 118 -3.99 -6.87 10.95
C GLY A 118 -2.47 -6.85 11.06
N ALA A 119 -1.99 -6.28 12.16
CA ALA A 119 -0.57 -6.04 12.38
C ALA A 119 0.22 -7.32 12.65
N ARG A 120 1.53 -7.32 12.31
CA ARG A 120 2.46 -8.42 12.61
C ARG A 120 2.05 -9.76 11.98
N ALA A 121 1.49 -9.73 10.79
CA ALA A 121 1.00 -10.93 10.10
C ALA A 121 2.08 -12.01 9.90
N ILE A 122 3.31 -11.62 9.57
CA ILE A 122 4.43 -12.54 9.37
C ILE A 122 4.81 -13.21 10.68
N GLU A 123 4.95 -12.44 11.77
CA GLU A 123 5.28 -12.99 13.09
C GLU A 123 4.19 -13.92 13.60
N GLN A 124 2.93 -13.54 13.44
CA GLN A 124 1.79 -14.41 13.80
C GLN A 124 1.83 -15.74 13.01
N ALA A 125 2.12 -15.67 11.71
CA ALA A 125 2.21 -16.84 10.86
C ALA A 125 3.35 -17.80 11.29
N ILE A 126 4.51 -17.25 11.66
CA ILE A 126 5.65 -18.01 12.19
C ILE A 126 5.30 -18.61 13.55
N GLU A 127 4.73 -17.84 14.47
CA GLU A 127 4.31 -18.31 15.80
C GLU A 127 3.27 -19.44 15.69
N TYR A 128 2.38 -19.37 14.72
CA TYR A 128 1.39 -20.41 14.44
C TYR A 128 2.03 -21.67 13.83
N GLY A 129 3.19 -21.54 13.19
CA GLY A 129 3.95 -22.65 12.60
C GLY A 129 3.56 -23.00 11.17
N VAL A 130 2.95 -22.10 10.41
CA VAL A 130 2.61 -22.34 9.00
C VAL A 130 3.87 -22.58 8.17
N LYS A 131 3.74 -23.34 7.09
CA LYS A 131 4.81 -23.61 6.12
C LYS A 131 4.54 -22.94 4.77
N VAL A 132 3.32 -22.45 4.58
CA VAL A 132 2.89 -21.72 3.38
C VAL A 132 2.55 -20.31 3.80
N PHE A 133 3.36 -19.37 3.33
CA PHE A 133 3.18 -17.95 3.49
C PHE A 133 2.61 -17.34 2.21
N GLY A 134 2.26 -16.07 2.24
CA GLY A 134 1.84 -15.42 1.00
C GLY A 134 1.54 -13.95 1.15
N ILE A 135 1.13 -13.39 0.03
CA ILE A 135 0.78 -11.99 -0.13
C ILE A 135 -0.64 -11.92 -0.69
N THR A 136 -1.40 -10.98 -0.20
CA THR A 136 -2.75 -10.67 -0.70
C THR A 136 -2.83 -9.21 -1.12
N ILE A 137 -3.42 -8.96 -2.29
CA ILE A 137 -3.90 -7.62 -2.68
C ILE A 137 -5.41 -7.66 -2.67
N HIS A 138 -6.03 -6.69 -1.99
CA HIS A 138 -7.48 -6.64 -1.81
C HIS A 138 -7.98 -5.19 -1.93
N TRP A 139 -9.26 -5.04 -2.24
CA TRP A 139 -9.97 -3.77 -2.12
C TRP A 139 -10.10 -3.40 -0.64
N VAL A 140 -9.98 -2.11 -0.35
CA VAL A 140 -10.15 -1.60 1.01
C VAL A 140 -11.60 -1.18 1.22
N ASP A 141 -12.17 -1.66 2.31
CA ASP A 141 -13.49 -1.29 2.81
C ASP A 141 -13.43 -0.93 4.31
N ASN A 142 -14.55 -0.92 4.99
CA ASN A 142 -14.66 -0.60 6.41
C ASN A 142 -14.22 -1.73 7.36
N THR A 143 -13.76 -2.85 6.84
CA THR A 143 -13.26 -4.00 7.62
C THR A 143 -11.74 -4.05 7.57
N LEU A 144 -11.11 -4.42 8.68
CA LEU A 144 -9.65 -4.55 8.72
C LEU A 144 -9.21 -5.74 7.86
N ASP A 145 -8.49 -5.45 6.76
CA ASP A 145 -8.00 -6.43 5.79
C ASP A 145 -9.06 -7.41 5.27
N GLY A 146 -10.35 -7.03 5.35
CA GLY A 146 -11.49 -7.90 5.04
C GLY A 146 -12.13 -7.66 3.66
N GLY A 147 -11.68 -6.66 2.93
CA GLY A 147 -12.23 -6.33 1.62
C GLY A 147 -11.96 -7.40 0.57
N LYS A 148 -12.70 -7.34 -0.54
CA LYS A 148 -12.65 -8.35 -1.60
C LYS A 148 -11.24 -8.54 -2.14
N ILE A 149 -10.77 -9.79 -2.15
CA ILE A 149 -9.45 -10.19 -2.65
C ILE A 149 -9.40 -9.98 -4.17
N ILE A 150 -8.31 -9.39 -4.64
CA ILE A 150 -8.00 -9.16 -6.06
C ILE A 150 -7.00 -10.19 -6.56
N ALA A 151 -5.93 -10.41 -5.78
CA ALA A 151 -4.85 -11.33 -6.14
C ALA A 151 -4.19 -11.89 -4.89
N GLN A 152 -3.72 -13.13 -4.99
CA GLN A 152 -2.93 -13.80 -3.94
C GLN A 152 -1.80 -14.58 -4.57
N GLN A 153 -0.66 -14.63 -3.87
CA GLN A 153 0.46 -15.49 -4.24
C GLN A 153 1.05 -16.12 -2.99
N ALA A 154 1.17 -17.44 -3.02
CA ALA A 154 1.76 -18.25 -1.95
C ALA A 154 3.24 -18.54 -2.22
N PHE A 155 3.99 -18.78 -1.14
CA PHE A 155 5.35 -19.32 -1.18
C PHE A 155 5.63 -20.20 0.04
N ASN A 156 6.51 -21.19 -0.12
CA ASN A 156 6.90 -22.09 0.97
C ASN A 156 8.10 -21.53 1.73
N TYR A 157 8.06 -21.67 3.05
CA TYR A 157 9.19 -21.37 3.92
C TYR A 157 9.12 -22.24 5.19
N GLU A 158 10.17 -22.99 5.47
CA GLU A 158 10.22 -23.94 6.61
C GLU A 158 11.01 -23.41 7.80
N GLY A 159 11.64 -22.25 7.69
CA GLY A 159 12.39 -21.62 8.77
C GLY A 159 11.50 -20.89 9.78
N SER A 160 12.14 -20.17 10.71
CA SER A 160 11.49 -19.37 11.76
C SER A 160 11.96 -17.92 11.80
N ASP A 161 12.65 -17.45 10.76
CA ASP A 161 13.18 -16.09 10.68
C ASP A 161 12.19 -15.17 9.96
N PRO A 162 11.54 -14.21 10.67
CA PRO A 162 10.60 -13.27 10.08
C PRO A 162 11.23 -12.41 8.99
N GLU A 163 12.51 -12.06 9.12
CA GLU A 163 13.19 -11.21 8.14
C GLU A 163 13.38 -11.93 6.80
N GLN A 164 13.60 -13.24 6.83
CA GLN A 164 13.66 -14.04 5.60
C GLN A 164 12.31 -14.12 4.91
N VAL A 165 11.23 -14.36 5.67
CA VAL A 165 9.86 -14.36 5.13
C VAL A 165 9.56 -12.99 4.52
N HIS A 166 9.89 -11.91 5.23
CA HIS A 166 9.68 -10.54 4.73
C HIS A 166 10.45 -10.29 3.44
N ARG A 167 11.71 -10.71 3.34
CA ARG A 167 12.54 -10.54 2.14
C ARG A 167 12.01 -11.30 0.93
N ILE A 168 11.57 -12.55 1.12
CA ILE A 168 10.96 -13.36 0.05
C ILE A 168 9.64 -12.72 -0.38
N GLY A 169 8.80 -12.38 0.61
CA GLY A 169 7.51 -11.72 0.38
C GLY A 169 7.65 -10.41 -0.40
N GLN A 170 8.62 -9.58 -0.06
CA GLN A 170 8.86 -8.29 -0.71
C GLN A 170 9.16 -8.42 -2.21
N GLN A 171 9.92 -9.44 -2.62
CA GLN A 171 10.17 -9.71 -4.04
C GLN A 171 8.89 -10.08 -4.80
N ILE A 172 7.99 -10.79 -4.12
CA ILE A 172 6.68 -11.14 -4.67
C ILE A 172 5.78 -9.91 -4.72
N GLU A 173 5.75 -9.13 -3.64
CA GLU A 173 4.96 -7.89 -3.54
C GLU A 173 5.23 -6.94 -4.70
N HIS A 174 6.50 -6.67 -4.99
CA HIS A 174 6.90 -5.73 -6.04
C HIS A 174 6.31 -6.12 -7.41
N LYS A 175 6.39 -7.40 -7.78
CA LYS A 175 5.83 -7.90 -9.04
C LYS A 175 4.32 -7.91 -9.04
N MET A 176 3.75 -8.48 -7.98
CA MET A 176 2.32 -8.69 -7.86
C MET A 176 1.54 -7.37 -7.80
N TYR A 177 2.10 -6.34 -7.13
CA TYR A 177 1.45 -5.05 -7.05
C TYR A 177 1.43 -4.34 -8.40
N VAL A 178 2.56 -4.32 -9.12
CA VAL A 178 2.67 -3.78 -10.49
C VAL A 178 1.68 -4.46 -11.43
N GLU A 179 1.65 -5.80 -11.45
CA GLU A 179 0.73 -6.57 -12.29
C GLU A 179 -0.75 -6.31 -11.94
N THR A 180 -1.05 -6.15 -10.66
CA THR A 180 -2.42 -5.90 -10.20
C THR A 180 -2.88 -4.50 -10.60
N ILE A 181 -2.08 -3.47 -10.38
CA ILE A 181 -2.38 -2.09 -10.80
C ILE A 181 -2.60 -2.04 -12.31
N LYS A 182 -1.72 -2.67 -13.09
CA LYS A 182 -1.84 -2.77 -14.54
C LYS A 182 -3.15 -3.42 -15.00
N LYS A 183 -3.65 -4.41 -14.27
CA LYS A 183 -4.95 -5.06 -14.58
C LYS A 183 -6.16 -4.20 -14.23
N ILE A 184 -6.07 -3.43 -13.15
CA ILE A 184 -7.16 -2.56 -12.70
C ILE A 184 -7.34 -1.36 -13.63
N LEU A 185 -6.25 -0.82 -14.17
CA LEU A 185 -6.24 0.38 -15.01
C LEU A 185 -6.41 0.09 -16.52
N LYS A 186 -6.68 -1.13 -16.91
CA LYS A 186 -7.02 -1.50 -18.31
C LYS A 186 -8.49 -1.23 -18.59
#